data_76e3508c22f43a113a239dda5667fd17
#
_entry.id   76e3508c22f43a113a239dda5667fd17
#
_cell.length_a   1.000
_cell.length_b   1.000
_cell.length_c   1.000
_cell.angle_alpha   90.00
_cell.angle_beta   90.00
_cell.angle_gamma   90.00
#
_symmetry.space_group_name_H-M   'P 1'
#
loop_
_entity.id
_entity.type
_entity.pdbx_description
1 polymer ?
#
loop_
_entity_poly.entity_id
_entity_poly.type
_entity_poly.pdbx_seq_one_letter_code
_entity_poly.pdbx_strand_id
1 'polypeptide(L)'
;DLGQTPGDIVVLSAADTELAALAQAQARRLTDDPSGPSLRLANVMHLAHNMSVDLYVDAVIRNARLVVVRLLGGRAYWPYGVEQLAEAAAARGIPLAFLPGDDAPDAELADWSNLPRPAQHRLWQYLVQGGPTNADRFLDYAAALISGGNDDALDPEPLLAP
;
A
#
# COMPACT_ATOMS: atom_id res chain seq x y z
N ASP A 1 -8.25 3.82 17.46
CA ASP A 1 -7.04 2.95 17.51
C ASP A 1 -7.36 1.58 16.96
N LEU A 2 -6.63 1.17 15.92
CA LEU A 2 -6.81 -0.15 15.30
C LEU A 2 -6.09 -1.27 16.06
N GLY A 3 -5.30 -0.97 17.06
CA GLY A 3 -4.61 -1.95 17.88
C GLY A 3 -3.53 -2.75 17.16
N GLN A 4 -3.09 -2.28 15.98
CA GLN A 4 -2.07 -3.00 15.21
C GLN A 4 -0.67 -2.73 15.74
N THR A 5 0.19 -3.74 15.65
CA THR A 5 1.62 -3.62 15.88
C THR A 5 2.34 -3.21 14.60
N PRO A 6 3.59 -2.72 14.67
CA PRO A 6 4.35 -2.38 13.47
C PRO A 6 4.53 -3.55 12.52
N GLY A 7 4.63 -3.26 11.23
CA GLY A 7 4.91 -4.22 10.17
C GLY A 7 5.78 -3.61 9.09
N ASP A 8 6.35 -4.45 8.22
CA ASP A 8 7.26 -4.00 7.17
C ASP A 8 6.54 -3.28 6.04
N ILE A 9 5.46 -3.89 5.54
CA ILE A 9 4.66 -3.36 4.45
C ILE A 9 3.29 -2.99 5.01
N VAL A 10 2.87 -1.76 4.76
CA VAL A 10 1.55 -1.26 5.21
C VAL A 10 0.76 -0.87 3.98
N VAL A 11 -0.44 -1.43 3.81
CA VAL A 11 -1.35 -1.09 2.72
C VAL A 11 -2.67 -0.59 3.28
N LEU A 12 -3.04 0.61 2.91
CA LEU A 12 -4.32 1.22 3.27
C LEU A 12 -5.18 1.33 2.00
N SER A 13 -6.42 0.92 2.09
CA SER A 13 -7.36 0.95 0.97
C SER A 13 -8.78 1.14 1.50
N ALA A 14 -9.68 1.65 0.68
CA ALA A 14 -11.11 1.70 0.99
C ALA A 14 -11.85 0.45 0.51
N ALA A 15 -11.19 -0.44 -0.22
CA ALA A 15 -11.80 -1.63 -0.82
C ALA A 15 -11.51 -2.88 0.02
N ASP A 16 -12.50 -3.36 0.76
CA ASP A 16 -12.34 -4.55 1.61
C ASP A 16 -11.98 -5.80 0.80
N THR A 17 -12.49 -5.93 -0.42
CA THR A 17 -12.14 -7.06 -1.30
C THR A 17 -10.67 -7.06 -1.68
N GLU A 18 -10.11 -5.89 -1.93
CA GLU A 18 -8.68 -5.74 -2.21
C GLU A 18 -7.83 -6.10 -0.99
N LEU A 19 -8.22 -5.61 0.18
CA LEU A 19 -7.53 -5.94 1.43
C LEU A 19 -7.60 -7.45 1.72
N ALA A 20 -8.76 -8.07 1.50
CA ALA A 20 -8.91 -9.51 1.67
C ALA A 20 -8.00 -10.31 0.72
N ALA A 21 -7.92 -9.89 -0.54
CA ALA A 21 -7.04 -10.54 -1.52
C ALA A 21 -5.57 -10.46 -1.11
N LEU A 22 -5.15 -9.30 -0.59
CA LEU A 22 -3.78 -9.11 -0.10
C LEU A 22 -3.51 -9.96 1.15
N ALA A 23 -4.47 -10.06 2.06
CA ALA A 23 -4.34 -10.90 3.25
C ALA A 23 -4.16 -12.38 2.88
N GLN A 24 -4.92 -12.87 1.91
CA GLN A 24 -4.79 -14.24 1.42
C GLN A 24 -3.45 -14.48 0.72
N ALA A 25 -3.01 -13.52 -0.08
CA ALA A 25 -1.69 -13.59 -0.73
C ALA A 25 -0.57 -13.63 0.29
N GLN A 26 -0.67 -12.85 1.36
CA GLN A 26 0.32 -12.86 2.44
C GLN A 26 0.37 -14.21 3.14
N ALA A 27 -0.78 -14.82 3.40
CA ALA A 27 -0.83 -16.14 4.01
C ALA A 27 -0.11 -17.19 3.15
N ARG A 28 -0.34 -17.17 1.84
CA ARG A 28 0.37 -18.06 0.91
C ARG A 28 1.87 -17.80 0.92
N ARG A 29 2.26 -16.54 0.90
CA ARG A 29 3.65 -16.13 0.87
C ARG A 29 4.41 -16.58 2.12
N LEU A 30 3.81 -16.43 3.29
CA LEU A 30 4.43 -16.84 4.56
C LEU A 30 4.52 -18.36 4.72
N THR A 31 3.68 -19.12 4.02
CA THR A 31 3.79 -20.57 3.97
C THR A 31 5.10 -20.99 3.28
N ASP A 32 5.46 -20.30 2.18
CA ASP A 32 6.68 -20.58 1.43
C ASP A 32 7.92 -19.95 2.07
N ASP A 33 7.77 -18.77 2.68
CA ASP A 33 8.86 -18.03 3.31
C ASP A 33 8.36 -17.40 4.63
N PRO A 34 8.41 -18.16 5.75
CA PRO A 34 7.93 -17.64 7.04
C PRO A 34 8.72 -16.44 7.57
N SER A 35 9.94 -16.22 7.07
CA SER A 35 10.78 -15.09 7.48
C SER A 35 10.62 -13.85 6.60
N GLY A 36 9.72 -13.91 5.61
CA GLY A 36 9.48 -12.80 4.70
C GLY A 36 8.89 -11.58 5.39
N PRO A 37 8.79 -10.44 4.66
CA PRO A 37 8.27 -9.21 5.24
C PRO A 37 6.86 -9.36 5.78
N SER A 38 6.61 -8.72 6.91
CA SER A 38 5.27 -8.66 7.51
C SER A 38 4.39 -7.65 6.78
N LEU A 39 3.08 -7.85 6.86
CA LEU A 39 2.08 -7.00 6.20
C LEU A 39 1.07 -6.49 7.22
N ARG A 40 0.72 -5.22 7.14
CA ARG A 40 -0.38 -4.62 7.89
C ARG A 40 -1.36 -3.99 6.91
N LEU A 41 -2.62 -4.32 7.08
CA LEU A 41 -3.70 -3.87 6.21
C LEU A 41 -4.74 -3.10 7.04
N ALA A 42 -5.24 -2.01 6.50
CA ALA A 42 -6.32 -1.27 7.16
C ALA A 42 -7.20 -0.59 6.12
N ASN A 43 -8.49 -0.47 6.45
CA ASN A 43 -9.41 0.30 5.64
C ASN A 43 -9.28 1.78 6.03
N VAL A 44 -9.06 2.63 5.03
CA VAL A 44 -8.90 4.08 5.21
C VAL A 44 -10.08 4.70 5.97
N MET A 45 -11.28 4.13 5.81
CA MET A 45 -12.48 4.64 6.48
C MET A 45 -12.39 4.52 8.00
N HIS A 46 -11.59 3.60 8.52
CA HIS A 46 -11.34 3.47 9.96
C HIS A 46 -10.36 4.53 10.48
N LEU A 47 -9.77 5.32 9.59
CA LEU A 47 -8.83 6.39 9.89
C LEU A 47 -9.40 7.75 9.49
N ALA A 48 -10.73 7.91 9.56
CA ALA A 48 -11.41 9.13 9.15
C ALA A 48 -11.18 10.30 10.13
N HIS A 49 -11.01 10.00 11.41
CA HIS A 49 -10.77 11.03 12.42
C HIS A 49 -9.28 11.34 12.57
N ASN A 50 -8.96 12.61 12.78
CA ASN A 50 -7.57 13.06 12.91
C ASN A 50 -6.82 12.30 14.02
N MET A 51 -7.47 12.07 15.16
CA MET A 51 -6.85 11.32 16.25
C MET A 51 -6.53 9.88 15.84
N SER A 52 -7.40 9.24 15.08
CA SER A 52 -7.15 7.90 14.56
C SER A 52 -5.95 7.86 13.63
N VAL A 53 -5.80 8.89 12.79
CA VAL A 53 -4.62 9.03 11.92
C VAL A 53 -3.36 9.18 12.77
N ASP A 54 -3.37 10.07 13.76
CA ASP A 54 -2.20 10.33 14.60
C ASP A 54 -1.77 9.07 15.36
N LEU A 55 -2.71 8.32 15.92
CA LEU A 55 -2.42 7.07 16.63
C LEU A 55 -1.84 6.02 15.68
N TYR A 56 -2.39 5.92 14.48
CA TYR A 56 -1.91 4.95 13.51
C TYR A 56 -0.51 5.30 12.98
N VAL A 57 -0.25 6.58 12.74
CA VAL A 57 1.08 7.06 12.35
C VAL A 57 2.10 6.67 13.42
N ASP A 58 1.81 6.93 14.69
CA ASP A 58 2.73 6.62 15.78
C ASP A 58 2.93 5.11 15.97
N ALA A 59 1.85 4.33 15.91
CA ALA A 59 1.92 2.90 16.19
C ALA A 59 2.45 2.08 15.03
N VAL A 60 2.14 2.45 13.78
CA VAL A 60 2.38 1.60 12.60
C VAL A 60 3.24 2.28 11.55
N ILE A 61 2.86 3.47 11.08
CA ILE A 61 3.49 4.10 9.92
C ILE A 61 4.96 4.40 10.17
N ARG A 62 5.30 4.95 11.32
CA ARG A 62 6.69 5.38 11.62
C ARG A 62 7.71 4.25 11.60
N ASN A 63 7.25 3.01 11.74
CA ASN A 63 8.12 1.83 11.78
C ASN A 63 7.99 0.97 10.52
N ALA A 64 7.26 1.42 9.52
CA ALA A 64 7.10 0.71 8.25
C ALA A 64 8.34 0.87 7.38
N ARG A 65 8.52 -0.06 6.45
CA ARG A 65 9.56 -0.03 5.43
C ARG A 65 9.01 0.33 4.05
N LEU A 66 7.70 0.23 3.88
CA LEU A 66 6.97 0.65 2.69
C LEU A 66 5.51 0.92 3.07
N VAL A 67 4.97 2.03 2.62
CA VAL A 67 3.56 2.37 2.82
C VAL A 67 2.90 2.62 1.46
N VAL A 68 1.81 1.93 1.20
CA VAL A 68 1.00 2.10 -0.01
C VAL A 68 -0.43 2.45 0.41
N VAL A 69 -0.96 3.53 -0.14
CA VAL A 69 -2.31 4.01 0.19
C VAL A 69 -3.08 4.19 -1.11
N ARG A 70 -4.22 3.51 -1.23
CA ARG A 70 -5.08 3.63 -2.41
C ARG A 70 -6.33 4.42 -2.06
N LEU A 71 -6.52 5.56 -2.72
CA LEU A 71 -7.59 6.52 -2.40
C LEU A 71 -8.50 6.74 -3.60
N LEU A 72 -9.77 6.39 -3.45
CA LEU A 72 -10.81 6.79 -4.38
C LEU A 72 -11.22 8.23 -4.04
N GLY A 73 -11.22 9.10 -5.03
CA GLY A 73 -11.53 10.53 -4.81
C GLY A 73 -10.30 11.39 -4.53
N GLY A 74 -9.11 10.82 -4.54
CA GLY A 74 -7.86 11.56 -4.42
C GLY A 74 -7.59 12.12 -3.02
N ARG A 75 -6.68 13.09 -2.97
CA ARG A 75 -6.28 13.72 -1.70
C ARG A 75 -7.45 14.36 -0.96
N ALA A 76 -8.41 14.95 -1.68
CA ALA A 76 -9.55 15.62 -1.06
C ALA A 76 -10.43 14.69 -0.21
N TYR A 77 -10.36 13.39 -0.49
CA TYR A 77 -11.10 12.39 0.28
C TYR A 77 -10.49 12.17 1.68
N TRP A 78 -9.18 12.35 1.83
CA TRP A 78 -8.48 12.06 3.09
C TRP A 78 -7.30 13.02 3.30
N PRO A 79 -7.54 14.34 3.32
CA PRO A 79 -6.45 15.31 3.28
C PRO A 79 -5.53 15.25 4.49
N TYR A 80 -6.08 15.09 5.70
CA TYR A 80 -5.26 15.02 6.90
C TYR A 80 -4.36 13.79 6.91
N GLY A 81 -4.90 12.64 6.52
CA GLY A 81 -4.13 11.40 6.45
C GLY A 81 -2.99 11.49 5.42
N VAL A 82 -3.27 12.04 4.24
CA VAL A 82 -2.25 12.22 3.21
C VAL A 82 -1.10 13.08 3.73
N GLU A 83 -1.42 14.20 4.36
CA GLU A 83 -0.42 15.13 4.87
C GLU A 83 0.40 14.51 6.01
N GLN A 84 -0.23 13.83 6.96
CA GLN A 84 0.46 13.23 8.09
C GLN A 84 1.34 12.05 7.67
N LEU A 85 0.87 11.23 6.74
CA LEU A 85 1.68 10.12 6.23
C LEU A 85 2.88 10.64 5.43
N ALA A 86 2.67 11.65 4.59
CA ALA A 86 3.76 12.26 3.83
C ALA A 86 4.84 12.86 4.75
N GLU A 87 4.42 13.54 5.82
CA GLU A 87 5.34 14.13 6.79
C GLU A 87 6.14 13.04 7.52
N ALA A 88 5.48 11.99 7.99
CA ALA A 88 6.14 10.89 8.69
C ALA A 88 7.12 10.17 7.77
N ALA A 89 6.73 9.93 6.53
CA ALA A 89 7.58 9.25 5.55
C ALA A 89 8.82 10.09 5.22
N ALA A 90 8.66 11.39 5.05
CA ALA A 90 9.79 12.30 4.80
C ALA A 90 10.75 12.33 5.99
N ALA A 91 10.23 12.40 7.21
CA ALA A 91 11.04 12.44 8.43
C ALA A 91 11.84 11.17 8.66
N ARG A 92 11.32 10.01 8.26
CA ARG A 92 11.92 8.70 8.52
C ARG A 92 12.55 8.05 7.30
N GLY A 93 12.43 8.65 6.12
CA GLY A 93 12.92 8.06 4.88
C GLY A 93 12.15 6.82 4.45
N ILE A 94 10.85 6.79 4.68
CA ILE A 94 10.00 5.63 4.37
C ILE A 94 9.47 5.78 2.94
N PRO A 95 9.67 4.78 2.07
CA PRO A 95 9.03 4.77 0.75
C PRO A 95 7.51 4.80 0.88
N LEU A 96 6.89 5.72 0.15
CA LEU A 96 5.45 5.99 0.23
C LEU A 96 4.85 6.20 -1.15
N ALA A 97 3.75 5.52 -1.43
CA ALA A 97 2.98 5.72 -2.64
C ALA A 97 1.51 5.95 -2.31
N PHE A 98 0.95 7.04 -2.81
CA PHE A 98 -0.49 7.27 -2.86
C PHE A 98 -0.97 6.94 -4.28
N LEU A 99 -1.92 6.02 -4.39
CA LEU A 99 -2.38 5.50 -5.67
C LEU A 99 -3.86 5.81 -5.87
N PRO A 100 -4.29 6.06 -7.13
CA PRO A 100 -5.72 6.23 -7.42
C PRO A 100 -6.52 4.98 -7.07
N GLY A 101 -7.74 5.19 -6.58
CA GLY A 101 -8.66 4.09 -6.28
C GLY A 101 -9.44 3.60 -7.50
N ASP A 102 -9.31 4.27 -8.63
CA ASP A 102 -9.94 3.89 -9.90
C ASP A 102 -8.87 3.63 -10.97
N ASP A 103 -9.28 3.53 -12.23
CA ASP A 103 -8.38 3.26 -13.35
C ASP A 103 -7.84 4.54 -14.02
N ALA A 104 -8.13 5.71 -13.47
CA ALA A 104 -7.63 6.99 -13.99
C ALA A 104 -6.40 7.47 -13.21
N PRO A 105 -5.39 8.04 -13.88
CA PRO A 105 -4.24 8.59 -13.20
C PRO A 105 -4.60 9.81 -12.35
N ASP A 106 -3.83 10.05 -11.29
CA ASP A 106 -4.00 11.19 -10.39
C ASP A 106 -2.63 11.81 -10.13
N ALA A 107 -2.35 12.91 -10.79
CA ALA A 107 -1.06 13.60 -10.70
C ALA A 107 -0.81 14.18 -9.31
N GLU A 108 -1.85 14.63 -8.61
CA GLU A 108 -1.71 15.17 -7.27
C GLU A 108 -1.28 14.07 -6.29
N LEU A 109 -1.91 12.89 -6.34
CA LEU A 109 -1.49 11.77 -5.51
C LEU A 109 -0.06 11.35 -5.81
N ALA A 110 0.32 11.36 -7.07
CA ALA A 110 1.70 11.03 -7.46
C ALA A 110 2.68 12.04 -6.87
N ASP A 111 2.34 13.31 -6.81
CA ASP A 111 3.20 14.36 -6.25
C ASP A 111 3.35 14.24 -4.73
N TRP A 112 2.33 13.74 -4.03
CA TRP A 112 2.42 13.47 -2.59
C TRP A 112 3.22 12.22 -2.26
N SER A 113 3.47 11.35 -3.25
CA SER A 113 4.27 10.14 -3.11
C SER A 113 5.76 10.45 -3.20
N ASN A 114 6.60 9.56 -2.67
CA ASN A 114 8.06 9.70 -2.78
C ASN A 114 8.74 8.56 -3.54
N LEU A 115 8.00 7.52 -3.90
CA LEU A 115 8.51 6.48 -4.79
C LEU A 115 8.65 7.01 -6.22
N PRO A 116 9.59 6.47 -7.02
CA PRO A 116 9.64 6.81 -8.44
C PRO A 116 8.34 6.49 -9.16
N ARG A 117 7.99 7.28 -10.17
CA ARG A 117 6.76 7.10 -10.94
C ARG A 117 6.58 5.69 -11.50
N PRO A 118 7.62 5.03 -12.05
CA PRO A 118 7.47 3.64 -12.53
C PRO A 118 7.08 2.67 -11.41
N ALA A 119 7.60 2.83 -10.21
CA ALA A 119 7.25 1.99 -9.07
C ALA A 119 5.80 2.23 -8.64
N GLN A 120 5.38 3.49 -8.56
CA GLN A 120 3.99 3.83 -8.26
C GLN A 120 3.04 3.18 -9.27
N HIS A 121 3.37 3.29 -10.56
CA HIS A 121 2.54 2.76 -11.63
C HIS A 121 2.43 1.23 -11.57
N ARG A 122 3.54 0.55 -11.29
CA ARG A 122 3.56 -0.92 -11.19
C ARG A 122 2.70 -1.39 -10.02
N LEU A 123 2.83 -0.78 -8.85
CA LEU A 123 2.00 -1.13 -7.69
C LEU A 123 0.51 -0.93 -8.01
N TRP A 124 0.18 0.18 -8.64
CA TRP A 124 -1.19 0.50 -9.04
C TRP A 124 -1.75 -0.51 -10.04
N GLN A 125 -0.96 -0.92 -11.03
CA GLN A 125 -1.40 -1.89 -12.04
C GLN A 125 -1.82 -3.21 -11.41
N TYR A 126 -1.07 -3.74 -10.44
CA TYR A 126 -1.45 -4.97 -9.76
C TYR A 126 -2.78 -4.83 -9.04
N LEU A 127 -3.01 -3.70 -8.40
CA LEU A 127 -4.23 -3.46 -7.64
C LEU A 127 -5.43 -3.25 -8.56
N VAL A 128 -5.26 -2.50 -9.65
CA VAL A 128 -6.37 -2.23 -10.57
C VAL A 128 -6.77 -3.46 -11.37
N GLN A 129 -5.83 -4.28 -11.78
CA GLN A 129 -6.13 -5.56 -12.44
C GLN A 129 -6.74 -6.56 -11.47
N GLY A 130 -6.24 -6.59 -10.23
CA GLY A 130 -6.81 -7.43 -9.18
C GLY A 130 -6.59 -8.93 -9.40
N GLY A 131 -7.24 -9.72 -8.56
CA GLY A 131 -7.17 -11.16 -8.60
C GLY A 131 -6.02 -11.72 -7.77
N PRO A 132 -6.05 -13.05 -7.49
CA PRO A 132 -5.05 -13.67 -6.60
C PRO A 132 -3.62 -13.57 -7.11
N THR A 133 -3.40 -13.78 -8.41
CA THR A 133 -2.06 -13.73 -9.00
C THR A 133 -1.48 -12.32 -8.89
N ASN A 134 -2.29 -11.29 -9.16
CA ASN A 134 -1.82 -9.91 -9.04
C ASN A 134 -1.59 -9.51 -7.59
N ALA A 135 -2.35 -10.03 -6.65
CA ALA A 135 -2.09 -9.81 -5.23
C ALA A 135 -0.74 -10.44 -4.82
N ASP A 136 -0.45 -11.65 -5.27
CA ASP A 136 0.85 -12.28 -5.03
C ASP A 136 1.99 -11.44 -5.63
N ARG A 137 1.82 -10.97 -6.86
CA ARG A 137 2.83 -10.14 -7.55
C ARG A 137 3.01 -8.78 -6.88
N PHE A 138 1.94 -8.19 -6.39
CA PHE A 138 2.03 -6.95 -5.61
C PHE A 138 2.96 -7.14 -4.42
N LEU A 139 2.76 -8.20 -3.64
CA LEU A 139 3.59 -8.46 -2.46
C LEU A 139 5.03 -8.82 -2.83
N ASP A 140 5.24 -9.56 -3.90
CA ASP A 140 6.59 -9.86 -4.40
C ASP A 140 7.32 -8.58 -4.79
N TYR A 141 6.64 -7.69 -5.50
CA TYR A 141 7.21 -6.41 -5.90
C TYR A 141 7.49 -5.50 -4.69
N ALA A 142 6.55 -5.43 -3.75
CA ALA A 142 6.72 -4.66 -2.52
C ALA A 142 7.92 -5.17 -1.71
N ALA A 143 8.07 -6.48 -1.59
CA ALA A 143 9.21 -7.08 -0.91
C ALA A 143 10.53 -6.74 -1.62
N ALA A 144 10.54 -6.76 -2.94
CA ALA A 144 11.71 -6.37 -3.73
C ALA A 144 12.08 -4.90 -3.51
N LEU A 145 11.10 -4.01 -3.45
CA LEU A 145 11.34 -2.58 -3.20
C LEU A 145 12.05 -2.34 -1.86
N ILE A 146 11.63 -3.03 -0.79
CA ILE A 146 12.22 -2.83 0.52
C ILE A 146 13.57 -3.51 0.68
N SER A 147 13.87 -4.54 -0.11
CA SER A 147 15.18 -5.21 -0.08
C SER A 147 16.19 -4.60 -1.03
N GLY A 148 15.82 -3.54 -1.76
CA GLY A 148 16.69 -2.92 -2.76
C GLY A 148 16.81 -3.72 -4.03
N GLY A 149 15.88 -4.64 -4.29
CA GLY A 149 15.83 -5.42 -5.52
C GLY A 149 15.49 -4.56 -6.73
N ASN A 150 15.75 -5.09 -7.92
CA ASN A 150 15.52 -4.39 -9.17
C ASN A 150 14.12 -4.63 -9.72
N ASP A 151 13.85 -4.07 -10.90
CA ASP A 151 12.54 -4.04 -11.53
C ASP A 151 12.18 -5.31 -12.30
N ASP A 152 12.67 -6.47 -11.90
CA ASP A 152 12.35 -7.76 -12.56
C ASP A 152 10.94 -8.28 -12.20
N ALA A 153 10.06 -7.41 -11.76
CA ALA A 153 8.68 -7.77 -11.47
C ALA A 153 7.93 -8.12 -12.75
N LEU A 154 7.12 -9.16 -12.67
CA LEU A 154 6.29 -9.60 -13.79
C LEU A 154 5.20 -8.55 -14.09
N ASP A 155 4.86 -8.42 -15.36
CA ASP A 155 3.74 -7.57 -15.76
C ASP A 155 2.43 -8.07 -15.11
N PRO A 156 1.51 -7.14 -14.77
CA PRO A 156 0.21 -7.54 -14.24
C PRO A 156 -0.55 -8.42 -15.23
N GLU A 157 -1.28 -9.39 -14.70
CA GLU A 157 -2.20 -10.20 -15.49
C GLU A 157 -3.58 -9.55 -15.47
N PRO A 158 -4.23 -9.40 -16.65
CA PRO A 158 -5.62 -8.94 -16.67
C PRO A 158 -6.52 -9.97 -16.02
N LEU A 159 -7.61 -9.49 -15.43
CA LEU A 159 -8.64 -10.40 -14.92
C LEU A 159 -9.22 -11.20 -16.09
N LEU A 160 -9.35 -12.51 -15.88
CA LEU A 160 -10.04 -13.35 -16.84
C LEU A 160 -11.54 -13.04 -16.77
N ALA A 161 -12.18 -12.96 -17.94
CA ALA A 161 -13.62 -12.81 -18.01
C ALA A 161 -14.29 -14.02 -17.37
N PRO A 162 -15.40 -13.82 -16.60
CA PRO A 162 -16.11 -14.92 -15.98
C PRO A 162 -16.73 -15.87 -17.01
#